data_5996c562bb8f1776fa625d4b0b9dc342
#
_entry.id   5996c562bb8f1776fa625d4b0b9dc342
#
_cell.length_a   1.000
_cell.length_b   1.000
_cell.length_c   1.000
_cell.angle_alpha   90.00
_cell.angle_beta   90.00
_cell.angle_gamma   90.00
#
_symmetry.space_group_name_H-M   'P 1'
#
loop_
_entity.id
_entity.type
_entity.pdbx_description
1 polymer ?
#
loop_
_entity_poly.entity_id
_entity_poly.type
_entity_poly.pdbx_seq_one_letter_code
_entity_poly.pdbx_strand_id
1 'polypeptide(L)'
;ELKLIADVGLVGFPNVGKSSLLAVATSAQPKIANYHFTTIDPNLGVVKIHDTSFVMADIAGIIEGASEGLGMGFKFLKHIERTKVLIHVVDVSGSEGRDPIEDFDKINKELERYSPRILKKPQLVAANKIDMIEEDDPRYLAFKAHVEKLGYPVFPMSAPLNLGVKEILEAALVELRKVEADPAAQQEDIEYFDFESEERDPNYREIICGYDEVDDVY
;
A
#
# COMPACT_ATOMS: atom_id res chain seq x y z
N GLU A 1 5.06 -3.18 -21.87
CA GLU A 1 3.71 -2.97 -21.27
C GLU A 1 3.82 -3.09 -19.77
N LEU A 2 3.84 -1.96 -19.07
CA LEU A 2 3.91 -1.92 -17.61
C LEU A 2 2.54 -2.24 -17.03
N LYS A 3 2.44 -3.41 -16.41
CA LYS A 3 1.23 -3.80 -15.70
C LYS A 3 1.23 -3.13 -14.34
N LEU A 4 0.28 -2.20 -14.11
CA LEU A 4 -0.14 -1.80 -12.77
C LEU A 4 -0.48 -3.08 -11.99
N ILE A 5 0.04 -3.19 -10.77
CA ILE A 5 -0.24 -4.36 -9.92
C ILE A 5 -1.62 -4.21 -9.29
N ALA A 6 -1.94 -2.99 -8.86
CA ALA A 6 -3.23 -2.62 -8.29
C ALA A 6 -3.46 -1.11 -8.45
N ASP A 7 -4.71 -0.67 -8.35
CA ASP A 7 -5.07 0.74 -8.33
C ASP A 7 -4.82 1.37 -6.96
N VAL A 8 -5.13 0.61 -5.89
CA VAL A 8 -4.97 1.03 -4.49
C VAL A 8 -4.04 0.08 -3.74
N GLY A 9 -3.02 0.62 -3.07
CA GLY A 9 -2.11 -0.12 -2.21
C GLY A 9 -2.42 0.09 -0.72
N LEU A 10 -2.51 -1.01 0.06
CA LEU A 10 -2.59 -0.94 1.52
C LEU A 10 -1.19 -0.94 2.11
N VAL A 11 -0.87 0.04 2.95
CA VAL A 11 0.39 0.14 3.67
C VAL A 11 0.13 0.25 5.18
N GLY A 12 1.10 -0.12 6.00
CA GLY A 12 1.00 -0.08 7.46
C GLY A 12 1.72 -1.25 8.12
N PHE A 13 1.91 -1.17 9.42
CA PHE A 13 2.56 -2.21 10.23
C PHE A 13 1.83 -3.56 10.16
N PRO A 14 2.49 -4.67 10.56
CA PRO A 14 1.81 -5.94 10.79
C PRO A 14 0.68 -5.81 11.83
N ASN A 15 -0.37 -6.62 11.68
CA ASN A 15 -1.52 -6.72 12.59
C ASN A 15 -2.40 -5.46 12.74
N VAL A 16 -2.19 -4.42 11.93
CA VAL A 16 -3.06 -3.22 11.94
C VAL A 16 -4.40 -3.44 11.24
N GLY A 17 -4.58 -4.56 10.52
CA GLY A 17 -5.84 -4.95 9.89
C GLY A 17 -5.92 -4.75 8.38
N LYS A 18 -4.79 -4.63 7.65
CA LYS A 18 -4.76 -4.50 6.18
C LYS A 18 -5.49 -5.64 5.48
N SER A 19 -5.13 -6.88 5.81
CA SER A 19 -5.75 -8.07 5.20
C SER A 19 -7.23 -8.20 5.57
N SER A 20 -7.61 -7.76 6.77
CA SER A 20 -9.03 -7.69 7.18
C SER A 20 -9.81 -6.68 6.37
N LEU A 21 -9.22 -5.49 6.13
CA LEU A 21 -9.83 -4.47 5.28
C LEU A 21 -9.99 -5.00 3.85
N LEU A 22 -8.94 -5.62 3.28
CA LEU A 22 -9.02 -6.23 1.96
C LEU A 22 -10.13 -7.28 1.88
N ALA A 23 -10.23 -8.16 2.86
CA ALA A 23 -11.22 -9.24 2.89
C ALA A 23 -12.67 -8.71 2.94
N VAL A 24 -12.92 -7.65 3.73
CA VAL A 24 -14.25 -7.05 3.86
C VAL A 24 -14.61 -6.19 2.65
N ALA A 25 -13.63 -5.50 2.06
CA ALA A 25 -13.83 -4.62 0.91
C ALA A 25 -14.10 -5.37 -0.40
N THR A 26 -13.70 -6.64 -0.49
CA THR A 26 -13.74 -7.40 -1.75
C THR A 26 -14.98 -8.28 -1.85
N SER A 27 -15.58 -8.34 -3.04
CA SER A 27 -16.78 -9.14 -3.33
C SER A 27 -16.50 -10.64 -3.46
N ALA A 28 -15.25 -11.04 -3.56
CA ALA A 28 -14.79 -12.43 -3.67
C ALA A 28 -13.56 -12.59 -2.79
N GLN A 29 -13.25 -13.85 -2.40
CA GLN A 29 -12.03 -14.08 -1.61
C GLN A 29 -10.80 -13.49 -2.31
N PRO A 30 -9.95 -12.73 -1.59
CA PRO A 30 -8.70 -12.22 -2.14
C PRO A 30 -7.88 -13.36 -2.74
N LYS A 31 -7.29 -13.13 -3.89
CA LYS A 31 -6.44 -14.11 -4.56
C LYS A 31 -4.98 -13.75 -4.37
N ILE A 32 -4.17 -14.72 -3.99
CA ILE A 32 -2.72 -14.60 -4.06
C ILE A 32 -2.35 -14.59 -5.54
N ALA A 33 -1.72 -13.53 -5.99
CA ALA A 33 -1.27 -13.41 -7.37
C ALA A 33 0.21 -13.79 -7.44
N ASN A 34 0.50 -14.94 -8.01
CA ASN A 34 1.86 -15.39 -8.31
C ASN A 34 2.43 -14.57 -9.48
N TYR A 35 3.18 -13.54 -9.17
CA TYR A 35 3.97 -12.84 -10.18
C TYR A 35 5.36 -13.46 -10.21
N HIS A 36 5.78 -14.01 -11.36
CA HIS A 36 7.07 -14.70 -11.56
C HIS A 36 8.32 -13.86 -11.20
N PHE A 37 8.13 -12.59 -10.91
CA PHE A 37 9.20 -11.65 -10.56
C PHE A 37 9.10 -11.13 -9.11
N THR A 38 8.26 -11.73 -8.25
CA THR A 38 8.08 -11.29 -6.86
C THR A 38 8.38 -12.43 -5.89
N THR A 39 9.23 -12.16 -4.89
CA THR A 39 9.54 -13.11 -3.82
C THR A 39 8.45 -13.15 -2.73
N ILE A 40 7.54 -12.16 -2.73
CA ILE A 40 6.39 -12.05 -1.83
C ILE A 40 5.18 -11.71 -2.69
N ASP A 41 4.23 -12.63 -2.75
CA ASP A 41 3.02 -12.46 -3.53
C ASP A 41 2.03 -11.55 -2.80
N PRO A 42 1.60 -10.43 -3.41
CA PRO A 42 0.59 -9.57 -2.80
C PRO A 42 -0.78 -10.24 -2.83
N ASN A 43 -1.55 -10.05 -1.77
CA ASN A 43 -2.96 -10.41 -1.78
C ASN A 43 -3.75 -9.36 -2.54
N LEU A 44 -4.40 -9.74 -3.62
CA LEU A 44 -5.19 -8.86 -4.45
C LEU A 44 -6.69 -9.10 -4.28
N GLY A 45 -7.46 -8.02 -4.29
CA GLY A 45 -8.90 -8.09 -4.25
C GLY A 45 -9.55 -7.07 -5.18
N VAL A 46 -10.67 -7.45 -5.80
CA VAL A 46 -11.48 -6.55 -6.62
C VAL A 46 -12.55 -5.93 -5.74
N VAL A 47 -12.47 -4.64 -5.55
CA VAL A 47 -13.45 -3.81 -4.83
C VAL A 47 -14.49 -3.30 -5.81
N LYS A 48 -15.78 -3.43 -5.47
CA LYS A 48 -16.89 -2.86 -6.24
C LYS A 48 -17.57 -1.79 -5.42
N ILE A 49 -17.60 -0.58 -5.96
CA ILE A 49 -18.30 0.56 -5.39
C ILE A 49 -19.19 1.14 -6.49
N HIS A 50 -20.51 1.15 -6.25
CA HIS A 50 -21.51 1.50 -7.26
C HIS A 50 -21.30 0.69 -8.56
N ASP A 51 -21.22 1.35 -9.69
CA ASP A 51 -21.02 0.73 -11.02
C ASP A 51 -19.53 0.65 -11.43
N THR A 52 -18.61 0.94 -10.49
CA THR A 52 -17.17 0.98 -10.75
C THR A 52 -16.46 -0.10 -9.94
N SER A 53 -15.38 -0.63 -10.49
CA SER A 53 -14.50 -1.55 -9.78
C SER A 53 -13.05 -1.12 -9.92
N PHE A 54 -12.26 -1.38 -8.87
CA PHE A 54 -10.81 -1.19 -8.87
C PHE A 54 -10.12 -2.33 -8.12
N VAL A 55 -8.83 -2.51 -8.38
CA VAL A 55 -8.02 -3.55 -7.72
C VAL A 55 -7.33 -2.94 -6.51
N MET A 56 -7.46 -3.61 -5.35
CA MET A 56 -6.76 -3.26 -4.12
C MET A 56 -5.76 -4.37 -3.75
N ALA A 57 -4.57 -3.98 -3.35
CA ALA A 57 -3.49 -4.88 -2.94
C ALA A 57 -3.17 -4.72 -1.46
N ASP A 58 -3.21 -5.82 -0.71
CA ASP A 58 -2.54 -5.89 0.60
C ASP A 58 -1.07 -6.16 0.36
N ILE A 59 -0.31 -5.11 0.50
CA ILE A 59 1.11 -5.16 0.29
C ILE A 59 1.75 -5.46 1.65
N ALA A 60 1.99 -6.76 1.95
CA ALA A 60 2.58 -7.21 3.20
C ALA A 60 4.06 -6.77 3.29
N GLY A 61 4.51 -6.27 4.44
CA GLY A 61 5.94 -6.26 4.76
C GLY A 61 6.67 -4.94 4.75
N ILE A 62 6.03 -3.78 5.07
CA ILE A 62 6.85 -2.70 5.66
C ILE A 62 7.21 -3.17 7.06
N ILE A 63 8.44 -3.72 7.19
CA ILE A 63 9.04 -4.10 8.47
C ILE A 63 10.11 -3.06 8.74
N GLU A 64 10.25 -2.63 9.99
CA GLU A 64 11.37 -1.81 10.46
C GLU A 64 12.69 -2.27 9.83
N GLY A 65 13.43 -1.37 9.16
CA GLY A 65 14.70 -1.68 8.51
C GLY A 65 14.65 -2.16 7.06
N ALA A 66 13.50 -2.08 6.38
CA ALA A 66 13.39 -2.44 4.96
C ALA A 66 14.31 -1.57 4.06
N SER A 67 14.61 -0.33 4.49
CA SER A 67 15.56 0.58 3.82
C SER A 67 17.02 0.27 4.11
N GLU A 68 17.35 -0.54 5.13
CA GLU A 68 18.73 -0.81 5.55
C GLU A 68 19.39 -2.00 4.84
N GLY A 69 18.87 -2.45 3.70
CA GLY A 69 19.58 -3.36 2.80
C GLY A 69 19.37 -4.85 3.02
N LEU A 70 18.44 -5.26 3.85
CA LEU A 70 17.98 -6.65 3.87
C LEU A 70 17.01 -6.86 2.70
N GLY A 71 17.50 -7.29 1.57
CA GLY A 71 16.91 -7.37 0.21
C GLY A 71 15.41 -7.68 0.02
N MET A 72 14.66 -7.99 1.07
CA MET A 72 13.21 -8.22 1.02
C MET A 72 12.39 -6.91 0.99
N GLY A 73 12.83 -5.83 1.65
CA GLY A 73 12.12 -4.56 1.69
C GLY A 73 12.07 -3.83 0.34
N PHE A 74 13.14 -3.92 -0.44
CA PHE A 74 13.30 -3.21 -1.72
C PHE A 74 12.33 -3.71 -2.80
N LYS A 75 12.13 -5.03 -2.88
CA LYS A 75 11.21 -5.63 -3.88
C LYS A 75 9.75 -5.28 -3.61
N PHE A 76 9.42 -5.12 -2.35
CA PHE A 76 8.11 -4.75 -1.85
C PHE A 76 7.72 -3.30 -2.21
N LEU A 77 8.64 -2.37 -2.02
CA LEU A 77 8.42 -0.95 -2.29
C LEU A 77 8.19 -0.67 -3.79
N LYS A 78 8.73 -1.50 -4.69
CA LYS A 78 8.41 -1.48 -6.12
C LYS A 78 6.92 -1.76 -6.42
N HIS A 79 6.24 -2.52 -5.56
CA HIS A 79 4.80 -2.76 -5.71
C HIS A 79 3.98 -1.53 -5.33
N ILE A 80 4.41 -0.79 -4.30
CA ILE A 80 3.76 0.46 -3.89
C ILE A 80 3.89 1.52 -5.00
N GLU A 81 5.05 1.62 -5.64
CA GLU A 81 5.24 2.55 -6.76
C GLU A 81 4.27 2.30 -7.92
N ARG A 82 3.82 1.05 -8.09
CA ARG A 82 2.87 0.62 -9.12
C ARG A 82 1.40 0.70 -8.70
N THR A 83 1.09 1.48 -7.69
CA THR A 83 -0.28 1.82 -7.29
C THR A 83 -0.54 3.30 -7.53
N LYS A 84 -1.80 3.68 -7.75
CA LYS A 84 -2.21 5.08 -7.97
C LYS A 84 -2.50 5.82 -6.67
N VAL A 85 -3.13 5.14 -5.71
CA VAL A 85 -3.59 5.68 -4.42
C VAL A 85 -3.10 4.77 -3.30
N LEU A 86 -2.79 5.33 -2.14
CA LEU A 86 -2.41 4.59 -0.94
C LEU A 86 -3.49 4.70 0.13
N ILE A 87 -3.76 3.60 0.82
CA ILE A 87 -4.49 3.58 2.08
C ILE A 87 -3.52 3.15 3.17
N HIS A 88 -3.17 4.07 4.06
CA HIS A 88 -2.32 3.81 5.21
C HIS A 88 -3.20 3.36 6.39
N VAL A 89 -3.12 2.09 6.72
CA VAL A 89 -3.90 1.49 7.82
C VAL A 89 -3.11 1.56 9.11
N VAL A 90 -3.68 2.21 10.13
CA VAL A 90 -3.07 2.40 11.45
C VAL A 90 -3.99 1.84 12.53
N ASP A 91 -3.44 1.06 13.47
CA ASP A 91 -4.14 0.59 14.66
C ASP A 91 -4.17 1.70 15.71
N VAL A 92 -5.33 2.34 15.88
CA VAL A 92 -5.50 3.44 16.85
C VAL A 92 -5.84 2.95 18.25
N SER A 93 -6.10 1.65 18.42
CA SER A 93 -6.39 1.07 19.75
C SER A 93 -5.14 0.86 20.60
N GLY A 94 -3.96 0.79 19.97
CA GLY A 94 -2.73 0.43 20.65
C GLY A 94 -2.70 -1.01 21.14
N SER A 95 -3.52 -1.90 20.56
CA SER A 95 -3.64 -3.32 20.97
C SER A 95 -2.31 -4.08 20.85
N GLU A 96 -1.41 -3.63 19.99
CA GLU A 96 -0.08 -4.20 19.80
C GLU A 96 1.01 -3.50 20.67
N GLY A 97 0.62 -2.62 21.60
CA GLY A 97 1.53 -1.88 22.47
C GLY A 97 2.32 -0.77 21.76
N ARG A 98 1.90 -0.36 20.55
CA ARG A 98 2.52 0.70 19.75
C ARG A 98 1.73 2.00 19.82
N ASP A 99 2.42 3.11 19.63
CA ASP A 99 1.80 4.43 19.49
C ASP A 99 1.38 4.67 18.03
N PRO A 100 0.12 5.05 17.76
CA PRO A 100 -0.36 5.23 16.39
C PRO A 100 0.31 6.40 15.64
N ILE A 101 0.75 7.45 16.35
CA ILE A 101 1.49 8.57 15.73
C ILE A 101 2.88 8.12 15.30
N GLU A 102 3.58 7.40 16.19
CA GLU A 102 4.90 6.86 15.85
C GLU A 102 4.84 5.87 14.69
N ASP A 103 3.85 4.98 14.67
CA ASP A 103 3.64 4.01 13.60
C ASP A 103 3.40 4.72 12.25
N PHE A 104 2.54 5.73 12.23
CA PHE A 104 2.27 6.53 11.04
C PHE A 104 3.53 7.24 10.53
N ASP A 105 4.26 7.92 11.41
CA ASP A 105 5.45 8.67 11.05
C ASP A 105 6.59 7.76 10.56
N LYS A 106 6.76 6.59 11.19
CA LYS A 106 7.78 5.59 10.78
C LYS A 106 7.52 5.08 9.37
N ILE A 107 6.28 4.69 9.06
CA ILE A 107 5.91 4.21 7.72
C ILE A 107 6.15 5.30 6.67
N ASN A 108 5.71 6.54 6.92
CA ASN A 108 5.93 7.63 5.97
C ASN A 108 7.42 7.92 5.74
N LYS A 109 8.25 7.86 6.79
CA LYS A 109 9.72 7.98 6.65
C LYS A 109 10.32 6.85 5.81
N GLU A 110 9.84 5.62 5.98
CA GLU A 110 10.31 4.50 5.15
C GLU A 110 9.91 4.66 3.69
N LEU A 111 8.69 5.10 3.41
CA LEU A 111 8.22 5.40 2.06
C LEU A 111 9.04 6.53 1.42
N GLU A 112 9.33 7.60 2.16
CA GLU A 112 10.14 8.74 1.72
C GLU A 112 11.58 8.33 1.39
N ARG A 113 12.22 7.52 2.27
CA ARG A 113 13.58 7.03 2.08
C ARG A 113 13.72 6.18 0.84
N TYR A 114 12.70 5.40 0.53
CA TYR A 114 12.69 4.58 -0.67
C TYR A 114 12.50 5.41 -1.92
N SER A 115 11.44 6.20 -1.99
CA SER A 115 11.14 7.08 -3.11
C SER A 115 10.28 8.26 -2.66
N PRO A 116 10.81 9.50 -2.69
CA PRO A 116 10.02 10.69 -2.38
C PRO A 116 8.77 10.86 -3.27
N ARG A 117 8.73 10.18 -4.43
CA ARG A 117 7.57 10.18 -5.33
C ARG A 117 6.36 9.47 -4.74
N ILE A 118 6.58 8.47 -3.89
CA ILE A 118 5.48 7.75 -3.24
C ILE A 118 4.65 8.70 -2.37
N LEU A 119 5.29 9.64 -1.68
CA LEU A 119 4.60 10.63 -0.86
C LEU A 119 3.82 11.68 -1.66
N LYS A 120 4.06 11.80 -2.98
CA LYS A 120 3.27 12.65 -3.87
C LYS A 120 1.93 12.01 -4.25
N LYS A 121 1.79 10.69 -4.06
CA LYS A 121 0.54 9.98 -4.35
C LYS A 121 -0.53 10.36 -3.33
N PRO A 122 -1.81 10.41 -3.75
CA PRO A 122 -2.91 10.56 -2.81
C PRO A 122 -2.85 9.47 -1.74
N GLN A 123 -2.85 9.86 -0.47
CA GLN A 123 -2.81 8.96 0.67
C GLN A 123 -4.00 9.22 1.57
N LEU A 124 -4.78 8.17 1.84
CA LEU A 124 -5.88 8.16 2.78
C LEU A 124 -5.45 7.40 4.04
N VAL A 125 -5.84 7.86 5.22
CA VAL A 125 -5.45 7.21 6.47
C VAL A 125 -6.66 6.51 7.10
N ALA A 126 -6.57 5.19 7.19
CA ALA A 126 -7.55 4.34 7.86
C ALA A 126 -7.19 4.18 9.32
N ALA A 127 -7.86 4.91 10.21
CA ALA A 127 -7.77 4.75 11.66
C ALA A 127 -8.58 3.51 12.07
N ASN A 128 -7.94 2.34 12.07
CA ASN A 128 -8.61 1.06 12.28
C ASN A 128 -8.65 0.65 13.75
N LYS A 129 -9.57 -0.28 14.08
CA LYS A 129 -9.85 -0.82 15.41
C LYS A 129 -10.51 0.20 16.36
N ILE A 130 -11.30 1.11 15.81
CA ILE A 130 -12.09 2.07 16.63
C ILE A 130 -13.10 1.39 17.54
N ASP A 131 -13.48 0.14 17.25
CA ASP A 131 -14.35 -0.69 18.08
C ASP A 131 -13.71 -1.10 19.42
N MET A 132 -12.41 -0.90 19.57
CA MET A 132 -11.65 -1.23 20.78
C MET A 132 -11.35 -0.01 21.66
N ILE A 133 -11.83 1.17 21.28
CA ILE A 133 -11.60 2.43 22.00
C ILE A 133 -12.92 3.19 22.19
N GLU A 134 -12.94 4.14 23.11
CA GLU A 134 -14.05 5.07 23.27
C GLU A 134 -13.99 6.18 22.22
N GLU A 135 -15.13 6.79 21.89
CA GLU A 135 -15.25 7.81 20.83
C GLU A 135 -14.35 9.04 21.11
N ASP A 136 -14.12 9.35 22.36
CA ASP A 136 -13.32 10.46 22.86
C ASP A 136 -11.92 10.05 23.36
N ASP A 137 -11.42 8.87 22.97
CA ASP A 137 -10.08 8.39 23.36
C ASP A 137 -9.00 9.43 23.01
N PRO A 138 -8.24 9.93 24.01
CA PRO A 138 -7.26 11.01 23.79
C PRO A 138 -6.17 10.65 22.79
N ARG A 139 -5.78 9.37 22.68
CA ARG A 139 -4.76 8.90 21.74
C ARG A 139 -5.28 8.99 20.31
N TYR A 140 -6.53 8.56 20.09
CA TYR A 140 -7.17 8.68 18.79
C TYR A 140 -7.33 10.15 18.37
N LEU A 141 -7.80 11.03 19.27
CA LEU A 141 -7.96 12.44 18.98
C LEU A 141 -6.61 13.12 18.67
N ALA A 142 -5.55 12.80 19.42
CA ALA A 142 -4.20 13.29 19.17
C ALA A 142 -3.67 12.79 17.81
N PHE A 143 -3.84 11.50 17.52
CA PHE A 143 -3.48 10.90 16.23
C PHE A 143 -4.19 11.59 15.06
N LYS A 144 -5.50 11.74 15.14
CA LYS A 144 -6.30 12.40 14.11
C LYS A 144 -5.82 13.82 13.86
N ALA A 145 -5.65 14.61 14.93
CA ALA A 145 -5.16 16.00 14.83
C ALA A 145 -3.74 16.08 14.21
N HIS A 146 -2.84 15.15 14.55
CA HIS A 146 -1.50 15.08 14.00
C HIS A 146 -1.53 14.82 12.48
N VAL A 147 -2.28 13.80 12.05
CA VAL A 147 -2.36 13.37 10.65
C VAL A 147 -3.06 14.42 9.77
N GLU A 148 -4.18 14.99 10.25
CA GLU A 148 -4.89 16.05 9.54
C GLU A 148 -4.05 17.33 9.40
N LYS A 149 -3.22 17.67 10.39
CA LYS A 149 -2.26 18.79 10.32
C LYS A 149 -1.22 18.57 9.22
N LEU A 150 -0.86 17.34 8.92
CA LEU A 150 0.04 16.99 7.82
C LEU A 150 -0.66 16.97 6.46
N GLY A 151 -1.98 17.20 6.42
CA GLY A 151 -2.78 17.28 5.19
C GLY A 151 -3.38 15.95 4.72
N TYR A 152 -3.33 14.89 5.53
CA TYR A 152 -3.92 13.61 5.17
C TYR A 152 -5.32 13.46 5.77
N PRO A 153 -6.33 13.03 4.97
CA PRO A 153 -7.66 12.76 5.50
C PRO A 153 -7.68 11.47 6.31
N VAL A 154 -8.35 11.51 7.48
CA VAL A 154 -8.45 10.39 8.41
C VAL A 154 -9.86 9.81 8.40
N PHE A 155 -9.96 8.49 8.22
CA PHE A 155 -11.20 7.72 8.19
C PHE A 155 -11.22 6.75 9.37
N PRO A 156 -12.06 7.01 10.40
CA PRO A 156 -12.25 6.06 11.48
C PRO A 156 -12.98 4.82 10.98
N MET A 157 -12.46 3.64 11.30
CA MET A 157 -13.05 2.39 10.83
C MET A 157 -12.81 1.20 11.77
N SER A 158 -13.66 0.20 11.64
CA SER A 158 -13.44 -1.16 12.14
C SER A 158 -13.65 -2.16 11.00
N ALA A 159 -12.58 -2.77 10.52
CA ALA A 159 -12.67 -3.74 9.45
C ALA A 159 -13.53 -4.96 9.84
N PRO A 160 -13.37 -5.58 11.03
CA PRO A 160 -14.20 -6.72 11.43
C PRO A 160 -15.69 -6.41 11.53
N LEU A 161 -16.06 -5.19 11.94
CA LEU A 161 -17.44 -4.74 12.07
C LEU A 161 -18.00 -4.08 10.81
N ASN A 162 -17.18 -3.95 9.76
CA ASN A 162 -17.52 -3.24 8.51
C ASN A 162 -18.01 -1.80 8.74
N LEU A 163 -17.48 -1.13 9.79
CA LEU A 163 -17.77 0.27 10.09
C LEU A 163 -16.75 1.18 9.39
N GLY A 164 -17.20 2.27 8.76
CA GLY A 164 -16.32 3.25 8.11
C GLY A 164 -15.61 2.73 6.85
N VAL A 165 -15.79 1.46 6.49
CA VAL A 165 -15.11 0.84 5.34
C VAL A 165 -15.63 1.41 4.03
N LYS A 166 -16.93 1.60 3.89
CA LYS A 166 -17.53 2.17 2.68
C LYS A 166 -17.02 3.58 2.41
N GLU A 167 -16.93 4.40 3.44
CA GLU A 167 -16.52 5.80 3.37
C GLU A 167 -15.08 5.94 2.84
N ILE A 168 -14.14 5.15 3.34
CA ILE A 168 -12.76 5.19 2.85
C ILE A 168 -12.63 4.63 1.43
N LEU A 169 -13.43 3.63 1.06
CA LEU A 169 -13.42 3.09 -0.30
C LEU A 169 -14.02 4.07 -1.32
N GLU A 170 -15.07 4.80 -0.95
CA GLU A 170 -15.63 5.88 -1.77
C GLU A 170 -14.62 7.02 -1.95
N ALA A 171 -13.90 7.39 -0.87
CA ALA A 171 -12.83 8.38 -0.94
C ALA A 171 -11.69 7.91 -1.86
N ALA A 172 -11.28 6.64 -1.76
CA ALA A 172 -10.27 6.06 -2.65
C ALA A 172 -10.70 6.12 -4.12
N LEU A 173 -11.96 5.82 -4.43
CA LEU A 173 -12.50 5.94 -5.79
C LEU A 173 -12.47 7.38 -6.29
N VAL A 174 -12.74 8.36 -5.44
CA VAL A 174 -12.65 9.78 -5.79
C VAL A 174 -11.21 10.17 -6.15
N GLU A 175 -10.24 9.75 -5.33
CA GLU A 175 -8.82 10.03 -5.61
C GLU A 175 -8.33 9.32 -6.88
N LEU A 176 -8.74 8.07 -7.11
CA LEU A 176 -8.43 7.35 -8.36
C LEU A 176 -8.91 8.11 -9.59
N ARG A 177 -10.14 8.62 -9.57
CA ARG A 177 -10.68 9.42 -10.69
C ARG A 177 -9.91 10.72 -10.92
N LYS A 178 -9.40 11.37 -9.86
CA LYS A 178 -8.58 12.57 -9.99
C LYS A 178 -7.25 12.25 -10.66
N VAL A 179 -6.57 11.18 -10.21
CA VAL A 179 -5.29 10.73 -10.81
C VAL A 179 -5.49 10.34 -12.27
N GLU A 180 -6.58 9.65 -12.61
CA GLU A 180 -6.89 9.26 -13.98
C GLU A 180 -7.27 10.41 -14.88
N ALA A 181 -7.80 11.51 -14.32
CA ALA A 181 -8.14 12.72 -15.07
C ALA A 181 -6.96 13.68 -15.26
N ASP A 182 -5.84 13.46 -14.56
CA ASP A 182 -4.64 14.31 -14.64
C ASP A 182 -3.63 13.76 -15.67
N PRO A 183 -3.48 14.40 -16.85
CA PRO A 183 -2.52 13.96 -17.86
C PRO A 183 -1.06 14.03 -17.40
N ALA A 184 -0.73 14.96 -16.46
CA ALA A 184 0.64 15.14 -15.96
C ALA A 184 1.05 13.97 -15.06
N ALA A 185 0.14 13.48 -14.22
CA ALA A 185 0.39 12.30 -13.38
C ALA A 185 0.63 11.03 -14.22
N GLN A 186 -0.10 10.88 -15.34
CA GLN A 186 0.08 9.75 -16.26
C GLN A 186 1.42 9.82 -17.00
N GLN A 187 1.92 11.00 -17.33
CA GLN A 187 3.14 11.20 -18.10
C GLN A 187 4.39 11.02 -17.22
N GLU A 188 4.34 11.46 -15.95
CA GLU A 188 5.41 11.20 -14.98
C GLU A 188 5.61 9.70 -14.72
N ASP A 189 4.53 8.93 -14.66
CA ASP A 189 4.61 7.48 -14.48
C ASP A 189 5.25 6.80 -15.72
N ILE A 190 4.89 7.20 -16.94
CA ILE A 190 5.43 6.64 -18.19
C ILE A 190 6.92 6.94 -18.33
N GLU A 191 7.35 8.19 -18.14
CA GLU A 191 8.76 8.59 -18.24
C GLU A 191 9.65 7.90 -17.20
N TYR A 192 9.16 7.73 -15.97
CA TYR A 192 9.92 7.04 -14.92
C TYR A 192 10.15 5.56 -15.26
N PHE A 193 9.14 4.92 -15.79
CA PHE A 193 9.23 3.50 -16.14
C PHE A 193 10.09 3.24 -17.38
N ASP A 194 10.14 4.17 -18.33
CA ASP A 194 11.05 4.09 -19.46
C ASP A 194 12.50 4.30 -19.01
N PHE A 195 12.76 5.22 -18.07
CA PHE A 195 14.11 5.45 -17.52
C PHE A 195 14.62 4.22 -16.72
N GLU A 196 13.79 3.57 -15.89
CA GLU A 196 14.19 2.31 -15.22
C GLU A 196 14.49 1.17 -16.21
N SER A 197 13.91 1.21 -17.41
CA SER A 197 14.21 0.22 -18.45
C SER A 197 15.57 0.44 -19.12
N GLU A 198 16.09 1.68 -19.10
CA GLU A 198 17.38 2.07 -19.70
C GLU A 198 18.56 1.95 -18.72
N GLU A 199 18.34 2.15 -17.40
CA GLU A 199 19.38 1.98 -16.36
C GLU A 199 19.51 0.53 -15.85
N ARG A 200 19.26 -0.48 -16.66
CA ARG A 200 19.56 -1.86 -16.28
C ARG A 200 21.07 -2.01 -16.14
N ASP A 201 21.50 -2.23 -14.86
CA ASP A 201 22.85 -2.70 -14.55
C ASP A 201 23.25 -3.80 -15.57
N PRO A 202 24.34 -3.63 -16.34
CA PRO A 202 24.81 -4.64 -17.28
C PRO A 202 24.98 -6.03 -16.64
N ASN A 203 25.22 -6.11 -15.33
CA ASN A 203 25.32 -7.35 -14.57
C ASN A 203 23.96 -7.98 -14.26
N TYR A 204 22.84 -7.27 -14.44
CA TYR A 204 21.50 -7.81 -14.18
C TYR A 204 21.12 -8.92 -15.17
N ARG A 205 21.67 -8.89 -16.39
CA ARG A 205 21.51 -9.97 -17.38
C ARG A 205 22.23 -11.25 -16.99
N GLU A 206 23.40 -11.16 -16.37
CA GLU A 206 24.16 -12.34 -15.93
C GLU A 206 23.49 -13.05 -14.74
N ILE A 207 22.81 -12.30 -13.86
CA ILE A 207 22.10 -12.88 -12.71
C ILE A 207 20.83 -13.64 -13.12
N ILE A 208 20.15 -13.21 -14.19
CA ILE A 208 18.93 -13.89 -14.68
C ILE A 208 19.27 -15.08 -15.59
N CYS A 209 20.28 -14.96 -16.45
CA CYS A 209 20.70 -16.07 -17.32
C CYS A 209 21.37 -17.21 -16.57
N GLY A 210 21.89 -16.98 -15.35
CA GLY A 210 22.51 -18.03 -14.54
C GLY A 210 21.54 -18.96 -13.80
N TYR A 211 20.23 -18.68 -13.86
CA TYR A 211 19.21 -19.54 -13.22
C TYR A 211 18.42 -20.43 -14.20
N ASP A 212 18.54 -20.20 -15.50
CA ASP A 212 17.82 -20.98 -16.52
C ASP A 212 18.62 -22.18 -17.09
N GLU A 213 19.85 -22.42 -16.60
CA GLU A 213 20.71 -23.50 -17.12
C GLU A 213 20.95 -24.68 -16.14
N VAL A 214 20.17 -24.81 -15.08
CA VAL A 214 20.31 -25.96 -14.17
C VAL A 214 18.97 -26.66 -13.97
N ASP A 215 18.37 -27.21 -15.02
CA ASP A 215 17.42 -28.33 -14.89
C ASP A 215 17.15 -28.98 -16.26
N ASP A 216 18.18 -29.59 -16.81
CA ASP A 216 18.01 -30.67 -17.81
C ASP A 216 19.15 -31.66 -17.70
N VAL A 217 19.23 -32.41 -16.59
CA VAL A 217 19.94 -33.71 -16.58
C VAL A 217 19.32 -34.62 -15.49
N TYR A 218 18.67 -35.69 -15.96
CA TYR A 218 18.14 -36.91 -15.33
C TYR A 218 16.67 -36.90 -14.96
#